data_1a45ab76c3858ba6d9ce965f067395bb
#
_entry.id   1a45ab76c3858ba6d9ce965f067395bb
#
_cell.length_a   1.000
_cell.length_b   1.000
_cell.length_c   1.000
_cell.angle_alpha   90.00
_cell.angle_beta   90.00
_cell.angle_gamma   90.00
#
_symmetry.space_group_name_H-M   'P 1'
#
loop_
_entity.id
_entity.type
_entity.pdbx_description
1 polymer ?
#
loop_
_entity_poly.entity_id
_entity_poly.type
_entity_poly.pdbx_seq_one_letter_code
_entity_poly.pdbx_strand_id
1 'polypeptide(L)'
;RPAGIGRELQARYPQLRHVVAGFAKGCGQKNHNSLKGVEAVEDEVELLAFCDSTHIAPRDFIRRLVAPVVDGEDFSTGYHKVVARDTGIVTMAYALCVQLMRYLQGISSFTQLWGGAMCFRLSAFRRYGVREFWMTNVVDDCSLADRLIHLGARIRLSGDAVLMTEAREHDLGVWHHWMDRQILFLKFCIPYQWVLLGVLACLMLLPVLWAVLAVLGVLLGKLSFGWLVGVLVYAA
;
A
#
# COMPACT_ATOMS: atom_id res chain seq x y z
N ARG A 1 -15.12 -22.00 -4.03
CA ARG A 1 -13.79 -22.58 -3.64
C ARG A 1 -13.21 -22.00 -2.34
N PRO A 2 -13.16 -20.67 -2.07
CA PRO A 2 -12.63 -20.15 -0.79
C PRO A 2 -13.38 -20.67 0.45
N ALA A 3 -14.71 -20.76 0.39
CA ALA A 3 -15.54 -21.28 1.49
C ALA A 3 -15.27 -22.76 1.84
N GLY A 4 -14.85 -23.56 0.86
CA GLY A 4 -14.42 -24.95 1.09
C GLY A 4 -13.13 -25.02 1.90
N ILE A 5 -12.13 -24.25 1.48
CA ILE A 5 -10.84 -24.14 2.17
C ILE A 5 -11.03 -23.59 3.59
N GLY A 6 -11.86 -22.56 3.77
CA GLY A 6 -12.16 -22.00 5.09
C GLY A 6 -12.73 -23.03 6.07
N ARG A 7 -13.67 -23.86 5.63
CA ARG A 7 -14.26 -24.94 6.44
C ARG A 7 -13.26 -26.05 6.78
N GLU A 8 -12.42 -26.43 5.80
CA GLU A 8 -11.36 -27.42 6.02
C GLU A 8 -10.34 -26.93 7.05
N LEU A 9 -9.90 -25.67 6.92
CA LEU A 9 -8.98 -25.06 7.87
C LEU A 9 -9.61 -24.90 9.25
N GLN A 10 -10.88 -24.55 9.35
CA GLN A 10 -11.60 -24.46 10.62
C GLN A 10 -11.67 -25.81 11.35
N ALA A 11 -11.84 -26.90 10.61
CA ALA A 11 -11.80 -28.26 11.19
C ALA A 11 -10.42 -28.60 11.74
N ARG A 12 -9.34 -28.09 11.13
CA ARG A 12 -7.95 -28.32 11.56
C ARG A 12 -7.50 -27.39 12.69
N TYR A 13 -8.04 -26.17 12.71
CA TYR A 13 -7.68 -25.11 13.65
C TYR A 13 -8.94 -24.59 14.36
N PRO A 14 -9.28 -25.10 15.55
CA PRO A 14 -10.53 -24.74 16.26
C PRO A 14 -10.70 -23.25 16.55
N GLN A 15 -9.59 -22.51 16.67
CA GLN A 15 -9.60 -21.06 16.87
C GLN A 15 -9.93 -20.27 15.60
N LEU A 16 -9.91 -20.91 14.42
CA LEU A 16 -10.24 -20.24 13.16
C LEU A 16 -11.75 -20.17 13.00
N ARG A 17 -12.26 -18.98 12.72
CA ARG A 17 -13.66 -18.74 12.37
C ARG A 17 -13.80 -18.33 10.92
N HIS A 18 -14.64 -19.04 10.17
CA HIS A 18 -14.99 -18.68 8.80
C HIS A 18 -16.27 -17.89 8.78
N VAL A 19 -16.18 -16.59 8.46
CA VAL A 19 -17.32 -15.66 8.41
C VAL A 19 -17.67 -15.38 6.95
N VAL A 20 -18.94 -15.59 6.59
CA VAL A 20 -19.48 -15.22 5.28
C VAL A 20 -20.10 -13.84 5.38
N ALA A 21 -19.40 -12.83 4.90
CA ALA A 21 -19.78 -11.42 5.08
C ALA A 21 -21.00 -11.00 4.23
N GLY A 22 -21.24 -11.64 3.08
CA GLY A 22 -22.22 -11.20 2.10
C GLY A 22 -21.70 -10.00 1.28
N PHE A 23 -22.62 -9.37 0.52
CA PHE A 23 -22.30 -8.21 -0.30
C PHE A 23 -22.38 -6.91 0.51
N ALA A 24 -21.40 -6.03 0.28
CA ALA A 24 -21.38 -4.71 0.86
C ALA A 24 -22.52 -3.83 0.33
N LYS A 25 -23.05 -2.97 1.22
CA LYS A 25 -24.03 -1.92 0.85
C LYS A 25 -23.52 -0.60 1.42
N GLY A 26 -23.20 0.37 0.54
CA GLY A 26 -22.79 1.71 0.94
C GLY A 26 -21.29 1.87 1.31
N CYS A 27 -20.49 0.79 1.24
CA CYS A 27 -19.05 0.84 1.49
C CYS A 27 -18.26 -0.12 0.59
N GLY A 28 -16.93 -0.10 0.67
CA GLY A 28 -16.09 -1.07 -0.02
C GLY A 28 -16.28 -2.49 0.50
N GLN A 29 -16.22 -3.48 -0.41
CA GLN A 29 -16.37 -4.90 -0.02
C GLN A 29 -15.33 -5.33 1.02
N LYS A 30 -14.09 -4.82 0.93
CA LYS A 30 -13.03 -5.13 1.90
C LYS A 30 -13.38 -4.59 3.28
N ASN A 31 -13.87 -3.34 3.37
CA ASN A 31 -14.32 -2.74 4.62
C ASN A 31 -15.46 -3.55 5.25
N HIS A 32 -16.43 -3.93 4.43
CA HIS A 32 -17.55 -4.77 4.89
C HIS A 32 -17.08 -6.11 5.43
N ASN A 33 -16.20 -6.79 4.72
CA ASN A 33 -15.63 -8.07 5.16
C ASN A 33 -14.85 -7.93 6.48
N SER A 34 -14.04 -6.87 6.61
CA SER A 34 -13.29 -6.57 7.82
C SER A 34 -14.21 -6.31 9.01
N LEU A 35 -15.27 -5.53 8.81
CA LEU A 35 -16.28 -5.26 9.85
C LEU A 35 -16.98 -6.52 10.30
N LYS A 36 -17.36 -7.41 9.38
CA LYS A 36 -17.97 -8.71 9.72
C LYS A 36 -16.99 -9.62 10.48
N GLY A 37 -15.71 -9.55 10.17
CA GLY A 37 -14.67 -10.23 10.94
C GLY A 37 -14.55 -9.67 12.36
N VAL A 38 -14.55 -8.33 12.51
CA VAL A 38 -14.53 -7.67 13.83
C VAL A 38 -15.74 -8.05 14.67
N GLU A 39 -16.96 -7.95 14.10
CA GLU A 39 -18.21 -8.33 14.79
C GLU A 39 -18.18 -9.77 15.33
N ALA A 40 -17.46 -10.67 14.68
CA ALA A 40 -17.38 -12.05 15.09
C ALA A 40 -16.44 -12.29 16.30
N VAL A 41 -15.57 -11.32 16.67
CA VAL A 41 -14.51 -11.52 17.67
C VAL A 41 -14.34 -10.36 18.66
N GLU A 42 -14.98 -9.21 18.47
CA GLU A 42 -14.69 -7.97 19.21
C GLU A 42 -14.89 -8.06 20.75
N ASP A 43 -15.70 -8.98 21.21
CA ASP A 43 -15.91 -9.18 22.66
C ASP A 43 -14.86 -10.10 23.30
N GLU A 44 -13.96 -10.67 22.49
CA GLU A 44 -12.99 -11.68 22.92
C GLU A 44 -11.54 -11.23 22.75
N VAL A 45 -11.29 -10.05 22.11
CA VAL A 45 -9.95 -9.64 21.71
C VAL A 45 -9.62 -8.21 22.13
N GLU A 46 -8.35 -7.95 22.36
CA GLU A 46 -7.83 -6.60 22.64
C GLU A 46 -7.20 -5.94 21.40
N LEU A 47 -6.72 -6.76 20.48
CA LEU A 47 -6.02 -6.34 19.27
C LEU A 47 -6.69 -6.92 18.03
N LEU A 48 -6.82 -6.09 17.00
CA LEU A 48 -7.33 -6.46 15.68
C LEU A 48 -6.18 -6.38 14.67
N ALA A 49 -5.78 -7.49 14.09
CA ALA A 49 -4.80 -7.53 13.00
C ALA A 49 -5.48 -7.88 11.68
N PHE A 50 -5.29 -7.06 10.67
CA PHE A 50 -5.83 -7.23 9.32
C PHE A 50 -4.70 -7.53 8.35
N CYS A 51 -4.87 -8.56 7.52
CA CYS A 51 -3.88 -8.98 6.54
C CYS A 51 -4.57 -9.38 5.24
N ASP A 52 -3.98 -9.01 4.11
CA ASP A 52 -4.41 -9.48 2.79
C ASP A 52 -4.04 -10.95 2.59
N SER A 53 -4.92 -11.71 1.96
CA SER A 53 -4.74 -13.14 1.67
C SER A 53 -3.80 -13.42 0.49
N THR A 54 -3.34 -12.39 -0.22
CA THR A 54 -2.52 -12.50 -1.44
C THR A 54 -1.01 -12.53 -1.19
N HIS A 55 -0.61 -12.47 0.07
CA HIS A 55 0.78 -12.38 0.48
C HIS A 55 1.23 -13.58 1.30
N ILE A 56 2.53 -13.82 1.31
CA ILE A 56 3.16 -14.85 2.15
C ILE A 56 3.70 -14.17 3.41
N ALA A 57 3.23 -14.64 4.57
CA ALA A 57 3.64 -14.13 5.86
C ALA A 57 4.79 -14.96 6.46
N PRO A 58 5.89 -14.35 6.96
CA PRO A 58 6.86 -15.03 7.80
C PRO A 58 6.21 -15.52 9.11
N ARG A 59 6.80 -16.53 9.75
CA ARG A 59 6.24 -17.13 10.98
C ARG A 59 6.05 -16.14 12.13
N ASP A 60 6.88 -15.13 12.23
CA ASP A 60 6.87 -14.11 13.29
C ASP A 60 6.19 -12.81 12.87
N PHE A 61 5.55 -12.79 11.72
CA PHE A 61 4.92 -11.60 11.13
C PHE A 61 3.91 -10.94 12.08
N ILE A 62 2.97 -11.70 12.63
CA ILE A 62 1.94 -11.16 13.52
C ILE A 62 2.58 -10.57 14.78
N ARG A 63 3.56 -11.26 15.39
CA ARG A 63 4.28 -10.75 16.57
C ARG A 63 4.94 -9.39 16.27
N ARG A 64 5.56 -9.26 15.11
CA ARG A 64 6.20 -7.99 14.69
C ARG A 64 5.18 -6.91 14.41
N LEU A 65 4.07 -7.26 13.76
CA LEU A 65 3.00 -6.31 13.43
C LEU A 65 2.34 -5.73 14.67
N VAL A 66 2.08 -6.55 15.69
CA VAL A 66 1.37 -6.11 16.89
C VAL A 66 2.28 -5.42 17.91
N ALA A 67 3.60 -5.63 17.86
CA ALA A 67 4.56 -5.12 18.87
C ALA A 67 4.40 -3.62 19.14
N PRO A 68 4.33 -2.71 18.16
CA PRO A 68 4.16 -1.28 18.45
C PRO A 68 2.86 -0.97 19.21
N VAL A 69 1.79 -1.71 18.93
CA VAL A 69 0.50 -1.50 19.61
C VAL A 69 0.54 -2.03 21.05
N VAL A 70 1.25 -3.13 21.27
CA VAL A 70 1.51 -3.64 22.63
C VAL A 70 2.32 -2.62 23.42
N ASP A 71 3.31 -1.99 22.79
CA ASP A 71 4.18 -0.96 23.40
C ASP A 71 3.49 0.39 23.61
N GLY A 72 2.19 0.51 23.28
CA GLY A 72 1.36 1.68 23.61
C GLY A 72 0.94 2.56 22.45
N GLU A 73 1.27 2.20 21.19
CA GLU A 73 0.74 2.90 20.03
C GLU A 73 -0.73 2.53 19.77
N ASP A 74 -1.48 3.42 19.12
CA ASP A 74 -2.89 3.19 18.79
C ASP A 74 -3.04 2.23 17.60
N PHE A 75 -2.15 2.39 16.60
CA PHE A 75 -2.16 1.67 15.34
C PHE A 75 -0.75 1.32 14.91
N SER A 76 -0.59 0.17 14.29
CA SER A 76 0.62 -0.16 13.55
C SER A 76 0.31 -0.61 12.15
N THR A 77 1.30 -0.45 11.27
CA THR A 77 1.24 -0.92 9.89
C THR A 77 2.50 -1.68 9.54
N GLY A 78 2.35 -2.78 8.82
CA GLY A 78 3.44 -3.43 8.10
C GLY A 78 3.52 -2.94 6.67
N TYR A 79 4.33 -3.63 5.87
CA TYR A 79 4.37 -3.45 4.42
C TYR A 79 4.74 -4.76 3.73
N HIS A 80 4.84 -4.74 2.40
CA HIS A 80 5.32 -5.91 1.68
C HIS A 80 6.59 -5.61 0.86
N LYS A 81 7.29 -6.67 0.49
CA LYS A 81 8.34 -6.67 -0.53
C LYS A 81 7.93 -7.58 -1.67
N VAL A 82 8.28 -7.19 -2.88
CA VAL A 82 8.12 -8.03 -4.07
C VAL A 82 9.40 -8.85 -4.26
N VAL A 83 9.23 -10.14 -4.43
CA VAL A 83 10.30 -11.08 -4.80
C VAL A 83 10.12 -11.40 -6.28
N ALA A 84 10.92 -10.77 -7.13
CA ALA A 84 10.95 -11.07 -8.55
C ALA A 84 11.44 -12.50 -8.78
N ARG A 85 10.69 -13.29 -9.54
CA ARG A 85 11.01 -14.67 -9.91
C ARG A 85 11.56 -14.80 -11.34
N ASP A 86 11.70 -13.67 -12.02
CA ASP A 86 12.30 -13.54 -13.34
C ASP A 86 13.05 -12.21 -13.45
N THR A 87 13.76 -12.02 -14.56
CA THR A 87 14.54 -10.79 -14.86
C THR A 87 13.84 -9.86 -15.85
N GLY A 88 12.53 -10.05 -16.07
CA GLY A 88 11.72 -9.18 -16.92
C GLY A 88 11.72 -7.75 -16.43
N ILE A 89 11.91 -6.80 -17.34
CA ILE A 89 12.04 -5.38 -16.99
C ILE A 89 10.81 -4.87 -16.22
N VAL A 90 9.61 -5.33 -16.58
CA VAL A 90 8.36 -4.93 -15.92
C VAL A 90 8.27 -5.53 -14.52
N THR A 91 8.65 -6.82 -14.35
CA THR A 91 8.70 -7.45 -13.04
C THR A 91 9.68 -6.75 -12.10
N MET A 92 10.85 -6.38 -12.61
CA MET A 92 11.86 -5.66 -11.84
C MET A 92 11.41 -4.23 -11.51
N ALA A 93 10.78 -3.53 -12.45
CA ALA A 93 10.24 -2.19 -12.23
C ALA A 93 9.13 -2.19 -11.16
N TYR A 94 8.24 -3.19 -11.19
CA TYR A 94 7.23 -3.37 -10.15
C TYR A 94 7.86 -3.60 -8.77
N ALA A 95 8.86 -4.50 -8.69
CA ALA A 95 9.56 -4.76 -7.44
C ALA A 95 10.25 -3.51 -6.88
N LEU A 96 10.91 -2.72 -7.74
CA LEU A 96 11.54 -1.45 -7.37
C LEU A 96 10.51 -0.42 -6.89
N CYS A 97 9.40 -0.29 -7.60
CA CYS A 97 8.34 0.65 -7.25
C CYS A 97 7.78 0.36 -5.84
N VAL A 98 7.46 -0.91 -5.55
CA VAL A 98 6.98 -1.32 -4.22
C VAL A 98 8.05 -1.08 -3.14
N GLN A 99 9.32 -1.33 -3.45
CA GLN A 99 10.42 -1.08 -2.52
C GLN A 99 10.58 0.41 -2.20
N LEU A 100 10.45 1.29 -3.19
CA LEU A 100 10.47 2.75 -2.98
C LEU A 100 9.30 3.21 -2.11
N MET A 101 8.09 2.71 -2.38
CA MET A 101 6.92 2.99 -1.55
C MET A 101 7.13 2.55 -0.09
N ARG A 102 7.76 1.38 0.12
CA ARG A 102 8.11 0.90 1.46
C ARG A 102 9.09 1.83 2.17
N TYR A 103 10.10 2.34 1.49
CA TYR A 103 11.05 3.30 2.08
C TYR A 103 10.36 4.63 2.44
N LEU A 104 9.46 5.12 1.60
CA LEU A 104 8.66 6.31 1.91
C LEU A 104 7.82 6.13 3.16
N GLN A 105 7.24 4.95 3.38
CA GLN A 105 6.52 4.62 4.62
C GLN A 105 7.41 4.70 5.88
N GLY A 106 8.72 4.55 5.74
CA GLY A 106 9.67 4.70 6.85
C GLY A 106 9.90 6.15 7.30
N ILE A 107 9.47 7.13 6.52
CA ILE A 107 9.53 8.55 6.88
C ILE A 107 8.25 8.88 7.65
N SER A 108 8.39 9.28 8.92
CA SER A 108 7.25 9.45 9.84
C SER A 108 6.12 10.32 9.29
N SER A 109 6.45 11.38 8.52
CA SER A 109 5.46 12.25 7.88
C SER A 109 4.69 11.60 6.72
N PHE A 110 5.15 10.45 6.24
CA PHE A 110 4.53 9.68 5.16
C PHE A 110 4.00 8.31 5.62
N THR A 111 4.18 7.98 6.91
CA THR A 111 3.68 6.71 7.45
C THR A 111 2.17 6.69 7.40
N GLN A 112 1.62 5.74 6.66
CA GLN A 112 0.19 5.53 6.50
C GLN A 112 -0.15 4.08 6.79
N LEU A 113 -1.40 3.82 7.13
CA LEU A 113 -1.90 2.45 7.16
C LEU A 113 -1.81 1.85 5.77
N TRP A 114 -1.34 0.62 5.70
CA TRP A 114 -1.40 -0.18 4.50
C TRP A 114 -2.35 -1.35 4.71
N GLY A 115 -3.42 -1.39 3.94
CA GLY A 115 -4.51 -2.37 4.08
C GLY A 115 -4.11 -3.84 3.95
N GLY A 116 -2.88 -4.11 3.46
CA GLY A 116 -2.31 -5.46 3.44
C GLY A 116 -1.79 -5.95 4.78
N ALA A 117 -1.49 -5.04 5.73
CA ALA A 117 -1.01 -5.36 7.07
C ALA A 117 -1.24 -4.20 8.04
N MET A 118 -2.27 -4.27 8.85
CA MET A 118 -2.61 -3.27 9.87
C MET A 118 -2.90 -3.95 11.20
N CYS A 119 -2.54 -3.30 12.31
CA CYS A 119 -2.98 -3.70 13.63
C CYS A 119 -3.54 -2.50 14.39
N PHE A 120 -4.66 -2.71 15.05
CA PHE A 120 -5.38 -1.72 15.84
C PHE A 120 -5.59 -2.24 17.25
N ARG A 121 -5.41 -1.37 18.23
CA ARG A 121 -5.96 -1.63 19.57
C ARG A 121 -7.49 -1.50 19.48
N LEU A 122 -8.25 -2.46 19.99
CA LEU A 122 -9.71 -2.43 19.90
C LEU A 122 -10.31 -1.17 20.53
N SER A 123 -9.74 -0.70 21.64
CA SER A 123 -10.15 0.56 22.26
C SER A 123 -9.90 1.78 21.35
N ALA A 124 -8.81 1.80 20.60
CA ALA A 124 -8.52 2.84 19.61
C ALA A 124 -9.45 2.71 18.39
N PHE A 125 -9.71 1.51 17.89
CA PHE A 125 -10.68 1.25 16.83
C PHE A 125 -12.06 1.85 17.16
N ARG A 126 -12.52 1.67 18.40
CA ARG A 126 -13.77 2.26 18.89
C ARG A 126 -13.67 3.78 19.10
N ARG A 127 -12.60 4.24 19.76
CA ARG A 127 -12.39 5.66 20.09
C ARG A 127 -12.33 6.58 18.86
N TYR A 128 -11.70 6.12 17.79
CA TYR A 128 -11.55 6.91 16.56
C TYR A 128 -12.68 6.69 15.54
N GLY A 129 -13.70 5.91 15.88
CA GLY A 129 -14.86 5.67 15.02
C GLY A 129 -14.49 4.97 13.71
N VAL A 130 -13.57 3.99 13.74
CA VAL A 130 -13.12 3.29 12.52
C VAL A 130 -14.26 2.49 11.89
N ARG A 131 -15.16 1.92 12.72
CA ARG A 131 -16.36 1.21 12.23
C ARG A 131 -17.21 2.11 11.35
N GLU A 132 -17.59 3.27 11.87
CA GLU A 132 -18.47 4.24 11.21
C GLU A 132 -17.82 4.76 9.94
N PHE A 133 -16.50 4.99 9.98
CA PHE A 133 -15.74 5.40 8.82
C PHE A 133 -15.75 4.31 7.73
N TRP A 134 -15.47 3.08 8.06
CA TRP A 134 -15.47 1.99 7.08
C TRP A 134 -16.85 1.69 6.49
N MET A 135 -17.92 1.91 7.25
CA MET A 135 -19.30 1.72 6.77
C MET A 135 -19.68 2.66 5.62
N THR A 136 -18.97 3.77 5.45
CA THR A 136 -19.30 4.81 4.45
C THR A 136 -18.18 5.04 3.42
N ASN A 137 -17.04 4.34 3.55
CA ASN A 137 -15.89 4.55 2.69
C ASN A 137 -15.58 3.31 1.83
N VAL A 138 -14.98 3.55 0.66
CA VAL A 138 -14.59 2.48 -0.27
C VAL A 138 -13.21 1.92 0.08
N VAL A 139 -12.28 2.77 0.51
CA VAL A 139 -10.88 2.44 0.77
C VAL A 139 -10.67 2.24 2.27
N ASP A 140 -9.97 1.17 2.63
CA ASP A 140 -9.79 0.73 4.02
C ASP A 140 -8.59 1.38 4.72
N ASP A 141 -7.60 1.86 3.98
CA ASP A 141 -6.29 2.25 4.51
C ASP A 141 -5.97 3.75 4.36
N CYS A 142 -5.62 4.23 3.17
CA CYS A 142 -5.07 5.58 3.02
C CYS A 142 -6.04 6.71 3.46
N SER A 143 -7.34 6.59 3.17
CA SER A 143 -8.33 7.57 3.62
C SER A 143 -8.56 7.50 5.13
N LEU A 144 -8.49 6.31 5.71
CA LEU A 144 -8.54 6.12 7.16
C LEU A 144 -7.29 6.72 7.82
N ALA A 145 -6.10 6.48 7.27
CA ALA A 145 -4.84 7.01 7.81
C ALA A 145 -4.87 8.55 7.86
N ASP A 146 -5.29 9.21 6.79
CA ASP A 146 -5.44 10.67 6.75
C ASP A 146 -6.37 11.17 7.87
N ARG A 147 -7.56 10.57 8.00
CA ARG A 147 -8.50 10.90 9.09
C ARG A 147 -7.89 10.69 10.47
N LEU A 148 -7.23 9.55 10.70
CA LEU A 148 -6.64 9.22 12.00
C LEU A 148 -5.55 10.22 12.39
N ILE A 149 -4.69 10.60 11.45
CA ILE A 149 -3.64 11.61 11.67
C ILE A 149 -4.26 12.96 12.06
N HIS A 150 -5.31 13.40 11.38
CA HIS A 150 -6.02 14.62 11.73
C HIS A 150 -6.70 14.57 13.11
N LEU A 151 -7.07 13.39 13.57
CA LEU A 151 -7.62 13.17 14.91
C LEU A 151 -6.52 12.97 15.99
N GLY A 152 -5.25 13.13 15.63
CA GLY A 152 -4.12 12.98 16.55
C GLY A 152 -3.78 11.54 16.93
N ALA A 153 -4.24 10.56 16.15
CA ALA A 153 -3.88 9.16 16.35
C ALA A 153 -2.41 8.91 16.03
N ARG A 154 -1.81 7.93 16.73
CA ARG A 154 -0.44 7.51 16.50
C ARG A 154 -0.42 6.25 15.66
N ILE A 155 0.19 6.35 14.48
CA ILE A 155 0.40 5.23 13.55
C ILE A 155 1.90 4.92 13.50
N ARG A 156 2.28 3.70 13.81
CA ARG A 156 3.68 3.27 13.80
C ARG A 156 3.95 2.26 12.69
N LEU A 157 4.96 2.54 11.87
CA LEU A 157 5.48 1.52 10.96
C LEU A 157 6.25 0.46 11.76
N SER A 158 5.83 -0.80 11.62
CA SER A 158 6.63 -1.96 12.03
C SER A 158 7.51 -2.39 10.85
N GLY A 159 8.72 -1.86 10.78
CA GLY A 159 9.61 -2.06 9.64
C GLY A 159 9.98 -3.51 9.36
N ASP A 160 9.91 -4.36 10.38
CA ASP A 160 10.19 -5.80 10.32
C ASP A 160 8.94 -6.66 10.02
N ALA A 161 7.74 -6.09 10.10
CA ALA A 161 6.49 -6.76 9.71
C ALA A 161 6.33 -6.69 8.19
N VAL A 162 7.09 -7.51 7.47
CA VAL A 162 7.16 -7.51 6.01
C VAL A 162 6.54 -8.76 5.43
N LEU A 163 5.48 -8.59 4.68
CA LEU A 163 4.88 -9.64 3.84
C LEU A 163 5.70 -9.83 2.56
N MET A 164 5.57 -10.97 1.91
CA MET A 164 6.21 -11.25 0.62
C MET A 164 5.16 -11.44 -0.47
N THR A 165 5.39 -10.81 -1.62
CA THR A 165 4.62 -10.99 -2.85
C THR A 165 5.55 -11.56 -3.89
N GLU A 166 5.22 -12.71 -4.44
CA GLU A 166 5.97 -13.24 -5.59
C GLU A 166 5.43 -12.61 -6.88
N ALA A 167 6.32 -12.11 -7.72
CA ALA A 167 5.99 -11.60 -9.03
C ALA A 167 6.74 -12.39 -10.11
N ARG A 168 6.01 -12.84 -11.12
CA ARG A 168 6.55 -13.55 -12.27
C ARG A 168 5.81 -13.10 -13.53
N GLU A 169 6.57 -12.90 -14.61
CA GLU A 169 6.02 -12.61 -15.95
C GLU A 169 5.01 -11.45 -15.92
N HIS A 170 5.35 -10.38 -15.16
CA HIS A 170 4.53 -9.20 -15.07
C HIS A 170 4.52 -8.50 -16.42
N ASP A 171 3.34 -8.30 -17.00
CA ASP A 171 3.18 -7.55 -18.24
C ASP A 171 2.84 -6.06 -17.98
N LEU A 172 3.02 -5.23 -19.02
CA LEU A 172 2.75 -3.81 -18.95
C LEU A 172 1.28 -3.49 -18.66
N GLY A 173 0.34 -4.31 -19.13
CA GLY A 173 -1.09 -4.11 -18.91
C GLY A 173 -1.44 -4.30 -17.44
N VAL A 174 -0.97 -5.39 -16.82
CA VAL A 174 -1.16 -5.65 -15.38
C VAL A 174 -0.53 -4.53 -14.55
N TRP A 175 0.70 -4.10 -14.90
CA TRP A 175 1.36 -3.01 -14.18
C TRP A 175 0.62 -1.69 -14.34
N HIS A 176 0.17 -1.35 -15.54
CA HIS A 176 -0.58 -0.12 -15.82
C HIS A 176 -1.86 -0.07 -14.96
N HIS A 177 -2.67 -1.13 -14.97
CA HIS A 177 -3.88 -1.20 -14.14
C HIS A 177 -3.61 -1.08 -12.64
N TRP A 178 -2.50 -1.69 -12.17
CA TRP A 178 -2.10 -1.57 -10.77
C TRP A 178 -1.68 -0.14 -10.43
N MET A 179 -0.86 0.49 -11.29
CA MET A 179 -0.37 1.87 -11.10
C MET A 179 -1.51 2.88 -11.13
N ASP A 180 -2.43 2.77 -12.10
CA ASP A 180 -3.61 3.64 -12.20
C ASP A 180 -4.40 3.63 -10.89
N ARG A 181 -4.61 2.45 -10.32
CA ARG A 181 -5.30 2.31 -9.05
C ARG A 181 -4.54 3.00 -7.91
N GLN A 182 -3.20 2.88 -7.84
CA GLN A 182 -2.42 3.55 -6.81
C GLN A 182 -2.50 5.09 -6.96
N ILE A 183 -2.38 5.60 -8.18
CA ILE A 183 -2.47 7.03 -8.48
C ILE A 183 -3.87 7.57 -8.15
N LEU A 184 -4.93 6.82 -8.47
CA LEU A 184 -6.31 7.19 -8.12
C LEU A 184 -6.51 7.26 -6.60
N PHE A 185 -5.98 6.29 -5.85
CA PHE A 185 -6.06 6.32 -4.39
C PHE A 185 -5.34 7.55 -3.82
N LEU A 186 -4.14 7.86 -4.29
CA LEU A 186 -3.45 9.09 -3.87
C LEU A 186 -4.27 10.33 -4.20
N LYS A 187 -4.82 10.44 -5.42
CA LYS A 187 -5.61 11.59 -5.85
C LYS A 187 -6.83 11.85 -4.95
N PHE A 188 -7.55 10.82 -4.56
CA PHE A 188 -8.81 10.97 -3.83
C PHE A 188 -8.66 10.87 -2.31
N CYS A 189 -7.67 10.11 -1.82
CA CYS A 189 -7.47 9.95 -0.39
C CYS A 189 -6.46 10.95 0.17
N ILE A 190 -5.42 11.31 -0.60
CA ILE A 190 -4.31 12.15 -0.11
C ILE A 190 -3.87 13.12 -1.22
N PRO A 191 -4.71 14.09 -1.58
CA PRO A 191 -4.50 14.94 -2.76
C PRO A 191 -3.19 15.72 -2.73
N TYR A 192 -2.69 16.13 -1.55
CA TYR A 192 -1.40 16.83 -1.44
C TYR A 192 -0.21 15.94 -1.86
N GLN A 193 -0.21 14.65 -1.50
CA GLN A 193 0.83 13.72 -1.93
C GLN A 193 0.74 13.43 -3.44
N TRP A 194 -0.48 13.37 -3.98
CA TRP A 194 -0.70 13.23 -5.42
C TRP A 194 -0.12 14.43 -6.20
N VAL A 195 -0.37 15.66 -5.72
CA VAL A 195 0.22 16.88 -6.33
C VAL A 195 1.74 16.86 -6.23
N LEU A 196 2.30 16.52 -5.06
CA LEU A 196 3.75 16.42 -4.86
C LEU A 196 4.37 15.38 -5.80
N LEU A 197 3.75 14.20 -5.93
CA LEU A 197 4.20 13.16 -6.86
C LEU A 197 4.15 13.66 -8.31
N GLY A 198 3.10 14.39 -8.69
CA GLY A 198 2.96 15.01 -10.01
C GLY A 198 4.08 16.02 -10.29
N VAL A 199 4.39 16.89 -9.34
CA VAL A 199 5.50 17.84 -9.44
C VAL A 199 6.83 17.11 -9.60
N LEU A 200 7.10 16.12 -8.76
CA LEU A 200 8.33 15.31 -8.85
C LEU A 200 8.43 14.58 -10.20
N ALA A 201 7.34 14.00 -10.68
CA ALA A 201 7.32 13.36 -11.99
C ALA A 201 7.61 14.36 -13.13
N CYS A 202 7.02 15.55 -13.10
CA CYS A 202 7.33 16.61 -14.06
C CYS A 202 8.80 17.00 -14.01
N LEU A 203 9.37 17.22 -12.82
CA LEU A 203 10.79 17.54 -12.65
C LEU A 203 11.71 16.45 -13.20
N MET A 204 11.35 15.17 -12.97
CA MET A 204 12.12 14.04 -13.51
C MET A 204 11.99 13.87 -15.02
N LEU A 205 10.86 14.28 -15.61
CA LEU A 205 10.64 14.23 -17.07
C LEU A 205 11.29 15.40 -17.82
N LEU A 206 11.51 16.54 -17.19
CA LEU A 206 12.11 17.71 -17.83
C LEU A 206 13.47 17.42 -18.49
N PRO A 207 14.43 16.72 -17.86
CA PRO A 207 15.70 16.37 -18.48
C PRO A 207 15.52 15.50 -19.75
N VAL A 208 14.58 14.55 -19.69
CA VAL A 208 14.27 13.67 -20.82
C VAL A 208 13.68 14.48 -21.97
N LEU A 209 12.73 15.37 -21.69
CA LEU A 209 12.13 16.27 -22.68
C LEU A 209 13.19 17.17 -23.32
N TRP A 210 14.08 17.75 -22.48
CA TRP A 210 15.21 18.56 -22.96
C TRP A 210 16.13 17.75 -23.86
N ALA A 211 16.47 16.52 -23.51
CA ALA A 211 17.30 15.65 -24.33
C ALA A 211 16.65 15.39 -25.70
N VAL A 212 15.37 15.06 -25.72
CA VAL A 212 14.63 14.84 -26.98
C VAL A 212 14.61 16.11 -27.84
N LEU A 213 14.30 17.27 -27.25
CA LEU A 213 14.27 18.54 -27.96
C LEU A 213 15.66 18.94 -28.51
N ALA A 214 16.73 18.70 -27.73
CA ALA A 214 18.10 18.96 -28.18
C ALA A 214 18.49 18.06 -29.35
N VAL A 215 18.18 16.77 -29.31
CA VAL A 215 18.41 15.83 -30.42
C VAL A 215 17.65 16.29 -31.66
N LEU A 216 16.37 16.59 -31.55
CA LEU A 216 15.56 17.09 -32.67
C LEU A 216 16.12 18.40 -33.21
N GLY A 217 16.50 19.32 -32.34
CA GLY A 217 17.09 20.61 -32.74
C GLY A 217 18.40 20.45 -33.52
N VAL A 218 19.26 19.50 -33.12
CA VAL A 218 20.50 19.18 -33.87
C VAL A 218 20.17 18.53 -35.20
N LEU A 219 19.27 17.55 -35.24
CA LEU A 219 18.87 16.85 -36.46
C LEU A 219 18.24 17.82 -37.50
N LEU A 220 17.52 18.84 -37.02
CA LEU A 220 16.93 19.88 -37.86
C LEU A 220 17.92 21.01 -38.22
N GLY A 221 19.19 20.91 -37.81
CA GLY A 221 20.21 21.93 -38.04
C GLY A 221 19.95 23.27 -37.33
N LYS A 222 19.10 23.25 -36.28
CA LYS A 222 18.75 24.46 -35.51
C LYS A 222 19.61 24.65 -34.28
N LEU A 223 20.25 23.58 -33.76
CA LEU A 223 21.15 23.60 -32.63
C LEU A 223 22.50 22.98 -32.98
N SER A 224 23.58 23.48 -32.36
CA SER A 224 24.91 22.89 -32.50
C SER A 224 25.03 21.59 -31.71
N PHE A 225 25.94 20.69 -32.11
CA PHE A 225 26.21 19.43 -31.42
C PHE A 225 26.62 19.60 -29.93
N GLY A 226 27.18 20.77 -29.57
CA GLY A 226 27.51 21.11 -28.19
C GLY A 226 26.33 21.05 -27.22
N TRP A 227 25.09 21.24 -27.68
CA TRP A 227 23.90 21.08 -26.85
C TRP A 227 23.65 19.64 -26.40
N LEU A 228 24.01 18.65 -27.22
CA LEU A 228 23.93 17.23 -26.82
C LEU A 228 24.91 16.89 -25.71
N VAL A 229 26.12 17.48 -25.77
CA VAL A 229 27.12 17.31 -24.69
C VAL A 229 26.61 17.92 -23.39
N GLY A 230 26.01 19.10 -23.43
CA GLY A 230 25.41 19.76 -22.28
C GLY A 230 24.29 18.90 -21.62
N VAL A 231 23.42 18.29 -22.44
CA VAL A 231 22.38 17.39 -21.97
C VAL A 231 22.96 16.14 -21.32
N LEU A 232 23.99 15.54 -21.90
CA LEU A 232 24.66 14.36 -21.34
C LEU A 232 25.34 14.67 -19.99
N VAL A 233 25.98 15.83 -19.86
CA VAL A 233 26.60 16.29 -18.61
C VAL A 233 25.55 16.55 -17.52
N TYR A 234 24.37 17.06 -17.90
CA TYR A 234 23.28 17.30 -16.96
C TYR A 234 22.57 16.00 -16.49
N ALA A 235 22.56 14.98 -17.35
CA ALA A 235 21.91 13.70 -17.07
C ALA A 235 22.81 12.68 -16.36
N ALA A 236 24.12 12.94 -16.26
CA ALA A 236 25.11 12.11 -15.55
C ALA A 236 25.20 12.50 -14.07
#